data_726861d7f243b8befb004baf263aa4c9
#
_entry.id   726861d7f243b8befb004baf263aa4c9
#
_cell.length_a   1.000
_cell.length_b   1.000
_cell.length_c   1.000
_cell.angle_alpha   90.00
_cell.angle_beta   90.00
_cell.angle_gamma   90.00
#
_symmetry.space_group_name_H-M   'P 1'
#
loop_
_entity.id
_entity.type
_entity.pdbx_description
1 polymer ?
#
loop_
_entity_poly.entity_id
_entity_poly.type
_entity_poly.pdbx_seq_one_letter_code
_entity_poly.pdbx_strand_id
1 'polypeptide(L)'
;MPARRINFYLNTSDRLRSLTRDAQRNAGLHQVLVDTAPPELTQACCVKQLRDGTLTLLAENAAIAAKLKQLAARLLVAYQKQRCEVTSIRIEVQVREAADAPPPARVPKLLSIETIENLDKLAGQLDDSPLKQALTTLAGRQRARK
;
A
#
# COMPACT_ATOMS: atom_id res chain seq x y z
N MET A 1 5.05 0.20 -38.01
CA MET A 1 3.82 -0.47 -37.56
C MET A 1 2.98 0.53 -36.80
N PRO A 2 1.76 0.83 -37.22
CA PRO A 2 0.94 1.73 -36.41
C PRO A 2 0.58 1.00 -35.12
N ALA A 3 0.99 1.57 -34.00
CA ALA A 3 0.55 1.10 -32.69
C ALA A 3 -0.98 1.28 -32.61
N ARG A 4 -1.72 0.21 -32.82
CA ARG A 4 -3.16 0.23 -32.60
C ARG A 4 -3.38 0.59 -31.14
N ARG A 5 -4.17 1.65 -30.93
CA ARG A 5 -4.46 2.13 -29.59
C ARG A 5 -4.94 0.98 -28.71
N ILE A 6 -4.43 0.88 -27.51
CA ILE A 6 -4.79 -0.13 -26.48
C ILE A 6 -6.30 -0.32 -26.37
N ASN A 7 -7.09 0.75 -26.57
CA ASN A 7 -8.55 0.71 -26.61
C ASN A 7 -9.14 -0.24 -27.66
N PHE A 8 -8.43 -0.54 -28.74
CA PHE A 8 -8.90 -1.50 -29.74
C PHE A 8 -8.86 -2.94 -29.20
N TYR A 9 -7.80 -3.28 -28.48
CA TYR A 9 -7.68 -4.61 -27.86
C TYR A 9 -8.58 -4.79 -26.63
N LEU A 10 -8.81 -3.71 -25.87
CA LEU A 10 -9.72 -3.70 -24.72
C LEU A 10 -11.18 -3.93 -25.17
N ASN A 11 -11.55 -3.53 -26.39
CA ASN A 11 -12.89 -3.72 -26.93
C ASN A 11 -13.11 -5.08 -27.63
N THR A 12 -12.08 -5.87 -27.83
CA THR A 12 -12.16 -7.13 -28.59
C THR A 12 -12.60 -8.32 -27.75
N SER A 13 -12.44 -8.29 -26.43
CA SER A 13 -12.91 -9.35 -25.55
C SER A 13 -14.01 -8.85 -24.61
N ASP A 14 -15.12 -9.61 -24.53
CA ASP A 14 -16.24 -9.27 -23.65
C ASP A 14 -15.82 -9.16 -22.17
N ARG A 15 -14.83 -9.93 -21.78
CA ARG A 15 -14.26 -9.91 -20.43
C ARG A 15 -13.50 -8.60 -20.14
N LEU A 16 -12.73 -8.09 -21.11
CA LEU A 16 -12.03 -6.81 -20.98
C LEU A 16 -13.01 -5.63 -21.04
N ARG A 17 -14.07 -5.73 -21.82
CA ARG A 17 -15.14 -4.73 -21.85
C ARG A 17 -15.84 -4.59 -20.50
N SER A 18 -16.17 -5.71 -19.84
CA SER A 18 -16.80 -5.67 -18.52
C SER A 18 -15.88 -5.04 -17.48
N LEU A 19 -14.59 -5.42 -17.46
CA LEU A 19 -13.60 -4.84 -16.56
C LEU A 19 -13.40 -3.34 -16.79
N THR A 20 -13.36 -2.90 -18.05
CA THR A 20 -13.23 -1.47 -18.38
C THR A 20 -14.46 -0.68 -17.93
N ARG A 21 -15.65 -1.24 -18.11
CA ARG A 21 -16.91 -0.62 -17.67
C ARG A 21 -16.97 -0.51 -16.14
N ASP A 22 -16.57 -1.57 -15.44
CA ASP A 22 -16.53 -1.59 -13.98
C ASP A 22 -15.48 -0.60 -13.45
N ALA A 23 -14.32 -0.51 -14.09
CA ALA A 23 -13.30 0.47 -13.74
C ALA A 23 -13.79 1.92 -13.94
N GLN A 24 -14.45 2.23 -15.06
CA GLN A 24 -15.04 3.55 -15.32
C GLN A 24 -16.14 3.88 -14.32
N ARG A 25 -17.01 2.92 -14.00
CA ARG A 25 -18.06 3.07 -13.00
C ARG A 25 -17.47 3.36 -11.61
N ASN A 26 -16.47 2.60 -11.21
CA ASN A 26 -15.78 2.79 -9.94
C ASN A 26 -15.06 4.14 -9.87
N ALA A 27 -14.46 4.61 -10.96
CA ALA A 27 -13.85 5.94 -11.04
C ALA A 27 -14.88 7.06 -10.84
N GLY A 28 -16.05 6.95 -11.46
CA GLY A 28 -17.16 7.89 -11.24
C GLY A 28 -17.66 7.90 -9.79
N LEU A 29 -17.81 6.73 -9.18
CA LEU A 29 -18.18 6.60 -7.78
C LEU A 29 -17.11 7.16 -6.83
N HIS A 30 -15.84 6.98 -7.17
CA HIS A 30 -14.74 7.55 -6.41
C HIS A 30 -14.73 9.09 -6.47
N GLN A 31 -15.06 9.68 -7.62
CA GLN A 31 -15.16 11.13 -7.75
C GLN A 31 -16.21 11.71 -6.80
N VAL A 32 -17.37 11.09 -6.68
CA VAL A 32 -18.43 11.51 -5.73
C VAL A 32 -17.92 11.45 -4.29
N LEU A 33 -17.14 10.43 -3.97
CA LEU A 33 -16.50 10.31 -2.65
C LEU A 33 -15.55 11.48 -2.39
N VAL A 34 -14.70 11.81 -3.36
CA VAL A 34 -13.74 12.93 -3.27
C VAL A 34 -14.47 14.26 -3.07
N ASP A 35 -15.57 14.48 -3.78
CA ASP A 35 -16.34 15.72 -3.71
C ASP A 35 -17.11 15.88 -2.37
N THR A 36 -17.41 14.78 -1.70
CA THR A 36 -18.27 14.78 -0.50
C THR A 36 -17.52 14.61 0.80
N ALA A 37 -16.43 13.83 0.80
CA ALA A 37 -15.64 13.51 1.98
C ALA A 37 -14.39 14.39 2.10
N PRO A 38 -13.88 14.61 3.32
CA PRO A 38 -12.62 15.32 3.52
C PRO A 38 -11.45 14.63 2.81
N PRO A 39 -10.45 15.39 2.32
CA PRO A 39 -9.32 14.84 1.56
C PRO A 39 -8.50 13.79 2.34
N GLU A 40 -8.44 13.92 3.66
CA GLU A 40 -7.78 12.94 4.52
C GLU A 40 -8.41 11.55 4.44
N LEU A 41 -9.73 11.48 4.28
CA LEU A 41 -10.46 10.22 4.17
C LEU A 41 -10.39 9.67 2.75
N THR A 42 -10.42 10.52 1.74
CA THR A 42 -10.40 10.11 0.34
C THR A 42 -9.05 9.51 -0.08
N GLN A 43 -7.96 9.98 0.53
CA GLN A 43 -6.62 9.42 0.30
C GLN A 43 -6.43 8.04 0.97
N ALA A 44 -7.13 7.80 2.08
CA ALA A 44 -7.01 6.58 2.87
C ALA A 44 -8.16 5.58 2.64
N CYS A 45 -8.98 5.80 1.61
CA CYS A 45 -10.03 4.87 1.22
C CYS A 45 -10.20 4.81 -0.30
N CYS A 46 -10.75 3.71 -0.78
CA CYS A 46 -11.07 3.54 -2.20
C CYS A 46 -12.39 2.79 -2.39
N VAL A 47 -12.98 2.98 -3.56
CA VAL A 47 -14.16 2.22 -3.99
C VAL A 47 -13.70 0.85 -4.46
N LYS A 48 -14.21 -0.22 -3.83
CA LYS A 48 -13.93 -1.60 -4.21
C LYS A 48 -14.84 -2.06 -5.35
N GLN A 49 -16.14 -1.97 -5.12
CA GLN A 49 -17.16 -2.41 -6.08
C GLN A 49 -18.53 -1.88 -5.71
N LEU A 50 -19.42 -1.87 -6.69
CA LEU A 50 -20.85 -1.68 -6.51
C LEU A 50 -21.57 -2.92 -7.01
N ARG A 51 -22.27 -3.62 -6.13
CA ARG A 51 -23.10 -4.81 -6.46
C ARG A 51 -24.46 -4.69 -5.80
N ASP A 52 -25.49 -4.95 -6.55
CA ASP A 52 -26.90 -4.97 -6.07
C ASP A 52 -27.27 -3.73 -5.25
N GLY A 53 -26.80 -2.56 -5.69
CA GLY A 53 -27.03 -1.29 -4.99
C GLY A 53 -26.17 -1.10 -3.74
N THR A 54 -25.34 -2.07 -3.35
CA THR A 54 -24.42 -1.97 -2.21
C THR A 54 -23.04 -1.51 -2.67
N LEU A 55 -22.64 -0.32 -2.25
CA LEU A 55 -21.32 0.23 -2.50
C LEU A 55 -20.35 -0.23 -1.40
N THR A 56 -19.31 -0.98 -1.78
CA THR A 56 -18.27 -1.40 -0.86
C THR A 56 -17.08 -0.45 -0.95
N LEU A 57 -16.76 0.18 0.17
CA LEU A 57 -15.58 1.04 0.35
C LEU A 57 -14.50 0.28 1.15
N LEU A 58 -13.26 0.40 0.71
CA LEU A 58 -12.10 -0.10 1.45
C LEU A 58 -11.46 1.04 2.21
N ALA A 59 -11.31 0.90 3.51
CA ALA A 59 -10.57 1.82 4.37
C ALA A 59 -9.20 1.23 4.70
N GLU A 60 -8.17 2.05 4.72
CA GLU A 60 -6.81 1.63 5.00
C GLU A 60 -6.61 1.14 6.44
N ASN A 61 -7.41 1.67 7.37
CA ASN A 61 -7.37 1.29 8.78
C ASN A 61 -8.73 1.46 9.47
N ALA A 62 -8.84 0.94 10.69
CA ALA A 62 -10.06 0.97 11.47
C ALA A 62 -10.53 2.40 11.85
N ALA A 63 -9.62 3.35 12.05
CA ALA A 63 -9.96 4.73 12.37
C ALA A 63 -10.62 5.42 11.18
N ILE A 64 -10.12 5.22 9.96
CA ILE A 64 -10.72 5.71 8.72
C ILE A 64 -12.08 5.05 8.50
N ALA A 65 -12.20 3.74 8.73
CA ALA A 65 -13.47 3.03 8.63
C ALA A 65 -14.53 3.59 9.59
N ALA A 66 -14.17 3.91 10.82
CA ALA A 66 -15.05 4.53 11.80
C ALA A 66 -15.55 5.91 11.34
N LYS A 67 -14.64 6.76 10.83
CA LYS A 67 -15.01 8.07 10.27
C LYS A 67 -15.92 7.95 9.04
N LEU A 68 -15.63 7.01 8.14
CA LEU A 68 -16.49 6.74 6.98
C LEU A 68 -17.88 6.25 7.39
N LYS A 69 -17.99 5.43 8.44
CA LYS A 69 -19.30 4.99 8.97
C LYS A 69 -20.13 6.18 9.47
N GLN A 70 -19.49 7.14 10.13
CA GLN A 70 -20.19 8.37 10.57
C GLN A 70 -20.67 9.21 9.40
N LEU A 71 -19.95 9.22 8.29
CA LEU A 71 -20.30 9.95 7.07
C LEU A 71 -21.19 9.14 6.11
N ALA A 72 -21.44 7.87 6.38
CA ALA A 72 -22.11 6.97 5.45
C ALA A 72 -23.49 7.48 5.00
N ALA A 73 -24.30 8.02 5.92
CA ALA A 73 -25.59 8.58 5.59
C ALA A 73 -25.49 9.79 4.63
N ARG A 74 -24.51 10.67 4.87
CA ARG A 74 -24.25 11.84 4.02
C ARG A 74 -23.73 11.43 2.64
N LEU A 75 -22.83 10.45 2.59
CA LEU A 75 -22.32 9.87 1.36
C LEU A 75 -23.44 9.20 0.55
N LEU A 76 -24.33 8.45 1.21
CA LEU A 76 -25.46 7.81 0.55
C LEU A 76 -26.36 8.85 -0.15
N VAL A 77 -26.69 9.93 0.52
CA VAL A 77 -27.46 11.04 -0.06
C VAL A 77 -26.74 11.66 -1.25
N ALA A 78 -25.41 11.84 -1.17
CA ALA A 78 -24.63 12.40 -2.26
C ALA A 78 -24.64 11.48 -3.49
N TYR A 79 -24.47 10.17 -3.31
CA TYR A 79 -24.57 9.19 -4.39
C TYR A 79 -25.94 9.14 -5.03
N GLN A 80 -27.00 9.22 -4.24
CA GLN A 80 -28.39 9.26 -4.74
C GLN A 80 -28.69 10.54 -5.55
N LYS A 81 -28.18 11.70 -5.11
CA LYS A 81 -28.31 12.96 -5.85
C LYS A 81 -27.66 12.91 -7.23
N GLN A 82 -26.56 12.20 -7.36
CA GLN A 82 -25.86 12.01 -8.63
C GLN A 82 -26.40 10.82 -9.45
N ARG A 83 -27.61 10.34 -9.11
CA ARG A 83 -28.29 9.23 -9.77
C ARG A 83 -27.43 7.94 -9.84
N CYS A 84 -26.53 7.78 -8.89
CA CYS A 84 -25.84 6.51 -8.71
C CYS A 84 -26.82 5.52 -8.07
N GLU A 85 -26.90 4.31 -8.59
CA GLU A 85 -27.75 3.22 -8.07
C GLU A 85 -27.22 2.66 -6.75
N VAL A 86 -26.95 3.54 -5.76
CA VAL A 86 -26.45 3.16 -4.45
C VAL A 86 -27.58 3.22 -3.45
N THR A 87 -27.92 2.08 -2.87
CA THR A 87 -28.94 1.92 -1.83
C THR A 87 -28.34 1.75 -0.45
N SER A 88 -27.14 1.20 -0.36
CA SER A 88 -26.43 1.02 0.89
C SER A 88 -24.91 1.16 0.72
N ILE A 89 -24.21 1.46 1.82
CA ILE A 89 -22.77 1.58 1.87
C ILE A 89 -22.22 0.55 2.86
N ARG A 90 -21.30 -0.30 2.39
CA ARG A 90 -20.54 -1.23 3.20
C ARG A 90 -19.09 -0.77 3.32
N ILE A 91 -18.54 -0.80 4.50
CA ILE A 91 -17.15 -0.38 4.74
C ILE A 91 -16.37 -1.59 5.22
N GLU A 92 -15.32 -1.92 4.48
CA GLU A 92 -14.37 -2.97 4.79
C GLU A 92 -13.02 -2.34 5.15
N VAL A 93 -12.32 -2.91 6.11
CA VAL A 93 -10.96 -2.48 6.45
C VAL A 93 -9.99 -3.36 5.68
N GLN A 94 -9.17 -2.73 4.85
CA GLN A 94 -8.04 -3.42 4.25
C GLN A 94 -6.91 -3.39 5.28
N VAL A 95 -6.74 -4.48 5.98
CA VAL A 95 -5.48 -4.69 6.73
C VAL A 95 -4.41 -4.90 5.66
N ARG A 96 -3.66 -3.85 5.35
CA ARG A 96 -2.36 -4.06 4.72
C ARG A 96 -1.54 -4.83 5.75
N GLU A 97 -1.39 -6.12 5.54
CA GLU A 97 -0.29 -6.82 6.16
C GLU A 97 0.97 -6.04 5.81
N ALA A 98 1.77 -5.73 6.80
CA ALA A 98 3.01 -4.95 6.66
C ALA A 98 4.05 -5.61 5.72
N ALA A 99 3.64 -6.65 4.99
CA ALA A 99 4.43 -7.37 4.00
C ALA A 99 4.83 -6.52 2.78
N ASP A 100 4.06 -5.46 2.45
CA ASP A 100 4.36 -4.58 1.32
C ASP A 100 4.96 -3.23 1.72
N ALA A 101 5.12 -2.96 3.00
CA ALA A 101 6.00 -1.87 3.39
C ALA A 101 7.45 -2.31 3.07
N PRO A 102 8.21 -1.59 2.23
CA PRO A 102 9.61 -1.88 2.09
C PRO A 102 10.19 -1.93 3.50
N PRO A 103 10.94 -2.98 3.86
CA PRO A 103 11.50 -3.08 5.20
C PRO A 103 12.17 -1.75 5.52
N PRO A 104 11.93 -1.15 6.69
CA PRO A 104 12.50 0.13 7.03
C PRO A 104 13.98 0.04 6.71
N ALA A 105 14.47 0.95 5.86
CA ALA A 105 15.85 0.96 5.44
C ALA A 105 16.66 0.78 6.73
N ARG A 106 17.28 -0.38 6.90
CA ARG A 106 18.08 -0.67 8.08
C ARG A 106 19.19 0.37 8.06
N VAL A 107 18.99 1.43 8.85
CA VAL A 107 20.06 2.36 9.10
C VAL A 107 21.20 1.51 9.62
N PRO A 108 22.32 1.36 8.89
CA PRO A 108 23.40 0.53 9.33
C PRO A 108 23.86 1.09 10.68
N LYS A 109 23.63 0.35 11.76
CA LYS A 109 24.16 0.71 13.09
C LYS A 109 25.66 0.71 12.94
N LEU A 110 26.26 1.90 12.95
CA LEU A 110 27.70 2.03 13.06
C LEU A 110 28.10 1.49 14.44
N LEU A 111 28.98 0.52 14.42
CA LEU A 111 29.55 -0.03 15.65
C LEU A 111 30.47 1.01 16.29
N SER A 112 30.46 1.09 17.61
CA SER A 112 31.40 1.94 18.34
C SER A 112 32.83 1.45 18.11
N ILE A 113 33.81 2.34 18.27
CA ILE A 113 35.25 1.99 18.11
C ILE A 113 35.61 0.86 19.06
N GLU A 114 35.15 0.95 20.30
CA GLU A 114 35.35 -0.06 21.33
C GLU A 114 34.80 -1.44 20.91
N THR A 115 33.64 -1.47 20.27
CA THR A 115 33.06 -2.71 19.76
C THR A 115 33.89 -3.32 18.62
N ILE A 116 34.43 -2.48 17.74
CA ILE A 116 35.31 -2.93 16.64
C ILE A 116 36.60 -3.50 17.19
N GLU A 117 37.20 -2.86 18.19
CA GLU A 117 38.42 -3.34 18.86
C GLU A 117 38.17 -4.68 19.57
N ASN A 118 37.03 -4.84 20.22
CA ASN A 118 36.68 -6.12 20.86
C ASN A 118 36.46 -7.23 19.83
N LEU A 119 35.91 -6.93 18.67
CA LEU A 119 35.79 -7.90 17.55
C LEU A 119 37.18 -8.31 17.04
N ASP A 120 38.11 -7.40 16.89
CA ASP A 120 39.48 -7.69 16.46
C ASP A 120 40.20 -8.54 17.49
N LYS A 121 40.09 -8.24 18.78
CA LYS A 121 40.65 -9.05 19.86
C LYS A 121 40.10 -10.47 19.85
N LEU A 122 38.76 -10.60 19.69
CA LEU A 122 38.13 -11.91 19.59
C LEU A 122 38.59 -12.70 18.36
N ALA A 123 38.71 -12.05 17.22
CA ALA A 123 39.22 -12.68 15.99
C ALA A 123 40.68 -13.15 16.17
N GLY A 124 41.50 -12.41 16.93
CA GLY A 124 42.89 -12.80 17.24
C GLY A 124 43.00 -14.02 18.17
N GLN A 125 41.98 -14.29 18.99
CA GLN A 125 41.95 -15.44 19.91
C GLN A 125 41.43 -16.73 19.25
N LEU A 126 40.85 -16.64 18.07
CA LEU A 126 40.30 -17.78 17.33
C LEU A 126 41.36 -18.40 16.43
N ASP A 127 41.35 -19.74 16.37
CA ASP A 127 42.10 -20.46 15.39
C ASP A 127 41.62 -20.14 13.97
N ASP A 128 42.44 -20.46 12.97
CA ASP A 128 42.10 -20.15 11.57
C ASP A 128 40.83 -20.88 11.16
N SER A 129 39.73 -20.13 11.07
CA SER A 129 38.38 -20.63 10.88
C SER A 129 37.55 -19.68 10.05
N PRO A 130 36.44 -20.15 9.42
CA PRO A 130 35.52 -19.29 8.70
C PRO A 130 34.96 -18.18 9.60
N LEU A 131 34.81 -18.43 10.90
CA LEU A 131 34.33 -17.44 11.88
C LEU A 131 35.33 -16.30 12.06
N LYS A 132 36.63 -16.61 12.15
CA LYS A 132 37.71 -15.60 12.21
C LYS A 132 37.68 -14.69 11.00
N GLN A 133 37.56 -15.26 9.81
CA GLN A 133 37.47 -14.52 8.55
C GLN A 133 36.24 -13.62 8.51
N ALA A 134 35.07 -14.09 8.97
CA ALA A 134 33.84 -13.33 9.04
C ALA A 134 33.97 -12.13 10.00
N LEU A 135 34.54 -12.31 11.18
CA LEU A 135 34.77 -11.25 12.18
C LEU A 135 35.75 -10.20 11.66
N THR A 136 36.86 -10.61 11.04
CA THR A 136 37.84 -9.70 10.45
C THR A 136 37.23 -8.88 9.31
N THR A 137 36.42 -9.50 8.47
CA THR A 137 35.72 -8.82 7.37
C THR A 137 34.71 -7.81 7.91
N LEU A 138 33.97 -8.16 8.95
CA LEU A 138 32.98 -7.28 9.59
C LEU A 138 33.65 -6.04 10.19
N ALA A 139 34.74 -6.23 10.97
CA ALA A 139 35.50 -5.14 11.56
C ALA A 139 36.11 -4.21 10.48
N GLY A 140 36.63 -4.77 9.41
CA GLY A 140 37.19 -4.02 8.28
C GLY A 140 36.12 -3.18 7.55
N ARG A 141 34.95 -3.74 7.29
CA ARG A 141 33.84 -3.02 6.66
C ARG A 141 33.33 -1.85 7.51
N GLN A 142 33.33 -2.00 8.83
CA GLN A 142 32.88 -0.94 9.73
C GLN A 142 33.92 0.19 9.81
N ARG A 143 35.22 -0.10 9.72
CA ARG A 143 36.27 0.92 9.64
C ARG A 143 36.23 1.73 8.35
N ALA A 144 35.95 1.09 7.23
CA ALA A 144 35.87 1.74 5.92
C ALA A 144 34.65 2.65 5.75
N ARG A 145 33.67 2.56 6.63
CA ARG A 145 32.44 3.39 6.61
C ARG A 145 32.53 4.67 7.46
N LYS A 146 33.65 4.92 8.09
CA LYS A 146 33.96 6.20 8.72
C LYS A 146 34.60 7.12 7.71
#